data_91d796158ce23468ad44cdbd7f3caa11
#
_entry.id   91d796158ce23468ad44cdbd7f3caa11
#
_cell.length_a   1.000
_cell.length_b   1.000
_cell.length_c   1.000
_cell.angle_alpha   90.00
_cell.angle_beta   90.00
_cell.angle_gamma   90.00
#
_symmetry.space_group_name_H-M   'P 1'
#
loop_
_entity.id
_entity.type
_entity.pdbx_description
1 polymer ?
#
loop_
_entity_poly.entity_id
_entity_poly.type
_entity_poly.pdbx_seq_one_letter_code
_entity_poly.pdbx_strand_id
1 'polypeptide(L)'
;MTVEDLVRHFIEASISGASKTQVIRKFKETYNLDNNQLKKLQILASFKEKPKKINYKEFYKNKITRKGQRIYYPFTQIYKQENFLSDIECDQLISMISRSLRPSTVADQGDTCLVNSYRTSKTSDLNYFTDPFYLNIDKKIANFMNLEPFFGETMQAQKYEVGEYYKEHYDFFSPFNHEFKTY
;
A
#
# COMPACT_ATOMS: atom_id res chain seq x y z
N MET A 1 1.00 -13.90 6.83
CA MET A 1 1.35 -12.78 7.72
C MET A 1 1.23 -11.52 6.90
N THR A 2 0.41 -10.58 7.32
CA THR A 2 0.20 -9.30 6.63
C THR A 2 1.34 -8.32 6.93
N VAL A 3 1.38 -7.21 6.21
CA VAL A 3 2.33 -6.11 6.50
C VAL A 3 2.05 -5.52 7.87
N GLU A 4 0.78 -5.37 8.22
CA GLU A 4 0.30 -4.86 9.50
C GLU A 4 0.73 -5.76 10.66
N ASP A 5 0.65 -7.08 10.49
CA ASP A 5 1.14 -8.04 11.49
C ASP A 5 2.65 -7.90 11.71
N LEU A 6 3.40 -7.76 10.62
CA LEU A 6 4.85 -7.61 10.68
C LEU A 6 5.25 -6.30 11.38
N VAL A 7 4.56 -5.20 11.07
CA VAL A 7 4.76 -3.89 11.72
C VAL A 7 4.43 -3.98 13.20
N ARG A 8 3.31 -4.61 13.56
CA ARG A 8 2.91 -4.81 14.97
C ARG A 8 3.97 -5.59 15.72
N HIS A 9 4.42 -6.74 15.22
CA HIS A 9 5.47 -7.54 15.85
C HIS A 9 6.78 -6.75 16.00
N PHE A 10 7.14 -5.91 15.02
CA PHE A 10 8.34 -5.08 15.10
C PHE A 10 8.23 -4.05 16.23
N ILE A 11 7.05 -3.42 16.39
CA ILE A 11 6.78 -2.47 17.46
C ILE A 11 6.85 -3.17 18.82
N GLU A 12 6.16 -4.29 18.98
CA GLU A 12 6.16 -5.09 20.21
C GLU A 12 7.58 -5.49 20.62
N ALA A 13 8.39 -5.97 19.67
CA ALA A 13 9.79 -6.29 19.90
C ALA A 13 10.62 -5.04 20.29
N SER A 14 10.30 -3.88 19.71
CA SER A 14 11.03 -2.63 20.00
C SER A 14 10.74 -2.08 21.40
N ILE A 15 9.57 -2.35 21.97
CA ILE A 15 9.19 -1.91 23.32
C ILE A 15 9.52 -2.95 24.39
N SER A 16 9.96 -4.16 24.02
CA SER A 16 10.29 -5.26 24.94
C SER A 16 11.60 -5.08 25.73
N GLY A 17 12.28 -3.94 25.54
CA GLY A 17 13.55 -3.64 26.21
C GLY A 17 14.80 -4.15 25.47
N ALA A 18 14.64 -4.83 24.33
CA ALA A 18 15.77 -5.22 23.50
C ALA A 18 16.39 -3.99 22.78
N SER A 19 17.71 -3.99 22.59
CA SER A 19 18.35 -2.91 21.82
C SER A 19 17.86 -2.90 20.36
N LYS A 20 17.82 -1.71 19.76
CA LYS A 20 17.44 -1.54 18.35
C LYS A 20 18.19 -2.50 17.41
N THR A 21 19.48 -2.68 17.66
CA THR A 21 20.33 -3.59 16.85
C THR A 21 19.91 -5.04 17.00
N GLN A 22 19.53 -5.47 18.21
CA GLN A 22 19.04 -6.83 18.45
C GLN A 22 17.69 -7.09 17.77
N VAL A 23 16.77 -6.13 17.84
CA VAL A 23 15.48 -6.22 17.17
C VAL A 23 15.66 -6.34 15.65
N ILE A 24 16.46 -5.43 15.05
CA ILE A 24 16.74 -5.44 13.61
C ILE A 24 17.35 -6.77 13.16
N ARG A 25 18.38 -7.26 13.88
CA ARG A 25 19.02 -8.53 13.55
C ARG A 25 18.03 -9.69 13.61
N LYS A 26 17.27 -9.78 14.70
CA LYS A 26 16.27 -10.83 14.86
C LYS A 26 15.22 -10.82 13.76
N PHE A 27 14.71 -9.64 13.39
CA PHE A 27 13.73 -9.52 12.31
C PHE A 27 14.30 -9.89 10.95
N LYS A 28 15.53 -9.47 10.67
CA LYS A 28 16.23 -9.84 9.44
C LYS A 28 16.34 -11.36 9.29
N GLU A 29 16.73 -12.05 10.35
CA GLU A 29 16.92 -13.50 10.37
C GLU A 29 15.58 -14.25 10.34
N THR A 30 14.61 -13.84 11.19
CA THR A 30 13.31 -14.53 11.32
C THR A 30 12.45 -14.43 10.06
N TYR A 31 12.45 -13.28 9.41
CA TYR A 31 11.59 -12.98 8.27
C TYR A 31 12.34 -12.87 6.94
N ASN A 32 13.63 -13.18 6.94
CA ASN A 32 14.51 -13.10 5.77
C ASN A 32 14.45 -11.76 5.03
N LEU A 33 14.43 -10.65 5.79
CA LEU A 33 14.28 -9.30 5.24
C LEU A 33 15.61 -8.73 4.76
N ASP A 34 15.58 -8.06 3.61
CA ASP A 34 16.71 -7.26 3.15
C ASP A 34 16.82 -5.91 3.88
N ASN A 35 17.88 -5.15 3.64
CA ASN A 35 18.12 -3.87 4.29
C ASN A 35 17.07 -2.79 3.91
N ASN A 36 16.49 -2.85 2.71
CA ASN A 36 15.48 -1.91 2.26
C ASN A 36 14.13 -2.22 2.92
N GLN A 37 13.78 -3.48 3.00
CA GLN A 37 12.58 -3.96 3.70
C GLN A 37 12.64 -3.61 5.19
N LEU A 38 13.78 -3.82 5.83
CA LEU A 38 14.00 -3.40 7.22
C LEU A 38 13.86 -1.89 7.41
N LYS A 39 14.44 -1.10 6.50
CA LYS A 39 14.31 0.36 6.56
C LYS A 39 12.84 0.79 6.43
N LYS A 40 12.09 0.18 5.51
CA LYS A 40 10.66 0.45 5.35
C LYS A 40 9.87 0.04 6.61
N LEU A 41 10.15 -1.13 7.16
CA LEU A 41 9.53 -1.61 8.41
C LEU A 41 9.80 -0.64 9.57
N GLN A 42 11.02 -0.15 9.72
CA GLN A 42 11.38 0.85 10.72
C GLN A 42 10.60 2.16 10.54
N ILE A 43 10.46 2.62 9.29
CA ILE A 43 9.67 3.79 8.96
C ILE A 43 8.21 3.57 9.38
N LEU A 44 7.58 2.50 8.95
CA LEU A 44 6.20 2.18 9.28
C LEU A 44 5.99 2.04 10.80
N ALA A 45 6.93 1.45 11.51
CA ALA A 45 6.88 1.32 12.96
C ALA A 45 7.06 2.64 13.71
N SER A 46 7.80 3.60 13.16
CA SER A 46 8.02 4.92 13.78
C SER A 46 6.79 5.82 13.76
N PHE A 47 5.78 5.50 12.93
CA PHE A 47 4.55 6.28 12.78
C PHE A 47 3.48 6.08 13.85
N LYS A 48 3.69 5.16 14.80
CA LYS A 48 2.81 5.07 15.97
C LYS A 48 3.02 6.19 17.01
N GLU A 49 4.04 7.00 16.87
CA GLU A 49 4.06 8.30 17.54
C GLU A 49 3.05 9.21 16.83
N LYS A 50 2.09 9.75 17.59
CA LYS A 50 0.99 10.59 17.06
C LYS A 50 1.50 11.48 15.94
N PRO A 51 0.96 11.40 14.72
CA PRO A 51 1.42 12.19 13.62
C PRO A 51 1.31 13.67 14.02
N LYS A 52 2.39 14.42 13.87
CA LYS A 52 2.33 15.88 13.98
C LYS A 52 1.21 16.34 13.05
N LYS A 53 0.33 17.23 13.52
CA LYS A 53 -0.78 17.76 12.71
C LYS A 53 -0.28 18.08 11.30
N ILE A 54 -0.78 17.31 10.32
CA ILE A 54 -0.38 17.52 8.93
C ILE A 54 -0.90 18.88 8.50
N ASN A 55 -0.01 19.76 8.10
CA ASN A 55 -0.40 20.98 7.41
C ASN A 55 -0.78 20.59 5.96
N TYR A 56 -2.04 20.30 5.73
CA TYR A 56 -2.52 19.87 4.42
C TYR A 56 -2.22 20.88 3.31
N LYS A 57 -2.25 22.19 3.59
CA LYS A 57 -1.89 23.21 2.59
C LYS A 57 -0.44 23.08 2.13
N GLU A 58 0.46 22.85 3.06
CA GLU A 58 1.88 22.65 2.79
C GLU A 58 2.14 21.30 2.15
N PHE A 59 1.45 20.25 2.61
CA PHE A 59 1.48 18.92 2.01
C PHE A 59 1.09 18.97 0.53
N TYR A 60 -0.06 19.55 0.19
CA TYR A 60 -0.50 19.65 -1.21
C TYR A 60 0.38 20.59 -2.04
N LYS A 61 0.87 21.69 -1.48
CA LYS A 61 1.73 22.60 -2.20
C LYS A 61 3.07 21.98 -2.59
N ASN A 62 3.64 21.14 -1.73
CA ASN A 62 4.98 20.60 -1.90
C ASN A 62 5.01 19.20 -2.53
N LYS A 63 3.90 18.44 -2.49
CA LYS A 63 3.87 17.03 -2.86
C LYS A 63 3.09 16.72 -4.12
N ILE A 64 2.35 17.68 -4.69
CA ILE A 64 1.74 17.44 -6.00
C ILE A 64 2.86 17.41 -7.03
N THR A 65 3.13 16.22 -7.53
CA THR A 65 4.13 16.04 -8.58
C THR A 65 3.69 16.72 -9.87
N ARG A 66 4.63 17.44 -10.50
CA ARG A 66 4.43 18.00 -11.84
C ARG A 66 4.93 17.06 -12.94
N LYS A 67 5.25 15.81 -12.60
CA LYS A 67 5.85 14.86 -13.54
C LYS A 67 4.86 14.26 -14.54
N GLY A 68 3.57 14.22 -14.21
CA GLY A 68 2.53 13.72 -15.11
C GLY A 68 1.88 14.82 -15.95
N GLN A 69 1.23 14.42 -17.03
CA GLN A 69 0.37 15.28 -17.82
C GLN A 69 -0.92 15.55 -17.04
N ARG A 70 -1.20 16.82 -16.72
CA ARG A 70 -2.46 17.19 -16.09
C ARG A 70 -3.59 17.08 -17.10
N ILE A 71 -4.63 16.33 -16.76
CA ILE A 71 -5.89 16.29 -17.51
C ILE A 71 -6.83 17.31 -16.85
N TYR A 72 -7.41 18.19 -17.66
CA TYR A 72 -8.35 19.17 -17.12
C TYR A 72 -9.65 18.47 -16.67
N TYR A 73 -10.00 18.68 -15.42
CA TYR A 73 -11.29 18.32 -14.84
C TYR A 73 -11.71 19.38 -13.82
N PRO A 74 -12.97 19.89 -13.86
CA PRO A 74 -13.35 21.07 -13.09
C PRO A 74 -13.37 20.88 -11.58
N PHE A 75 -13.58 19.66 -11.09
CA PHE A 75 -13.82 19.38 -9.68
C PHE A 75 -12.69 18.61 -8.99
N THR A 76 -11.70 18.12 -9.75
CA THR A 76 -10.57 17.37 -9.17
C THR A 76 -9.31 17.52 -9.99
N GLN A 77 -8.18 17.12 -9.43
CA GLN A 77 -6.90 17.09 -10.11
C GLN A 77 -6.62 15.68 -10.62
N ILE A 78 -6.49 15.52 -11.93
CA ILE A 78 -6.15 14.26 -12.58
C ILE A 78 -4.83 14.45 -13.31
N TYR A 79 -3.92 13.51 -13.11
CA TYR A 79 -2.63 13.46 -13.80
C TYR A 79 -2.48 12.10 -14.48
N LYS A 80 -1.94 12.09 -15.69
CA LYS A 80 -1.63 10.89 -16.47
C LYS A 80 -0.14 10.83 -16.74
N GLN A 81 0.44 9.66 -16.56
CA GLN A 81 1.82 9.36 -16.93
C GLN A 81 1.83 8.17 -17.89
N GLU A 82 2.24 8.41 -19.13
CA GLU A 82 2.45 7.35 -20.11
C GLU A 82 3.75 6.59 -19.80
N ASN A 83 3.80 5.32 -20.16
CA ASN A 83 4.97 4.46 -20.06
C ASN A 83 5.62 4.49 -18.66
N PHE A 84 4.80 4.52 -17.61
CA PHE A 84 5.30 4.59 -16.23
C PHE A 84 6.06 3.33 -15.84
N LEU A 85 5.56 2.17 -16.23
CA LEU A 85 6.26 0.89 -16.13
C LEU A 85 6.78 0.48 -17.50
N SER A 86 7.95 -0.14 -17.55
CA SER A 86 8.46 -0.78 -18.76
C SER A 86 7.68 -2.07 -19.06
N ASP A 87 7.76 -2.55 -20.30
CA ASP A 87 7.12 -3.82 -20.71
C ASP A 87 7.61 -4.99 -19.85
N ILE A 88 8.91 -5.01 -19.54
CA ILE A 88 9.51 -6.05 -18.67
C ILE A 88 8.90 -6.00 -17.26
N GLU A 89 8.74 -4.80 -16.69
CA GLU A 89 8.11 -4.63 -15.36
C GLU A 89 6.63 -5.07 -15.40
N CYS A 90 5.92 -4.75 -16.48
CA CYS A 90 4.53 -5.17 -16.67
C CYS A 90 4.41 -6.69 -16.77
N ASP A 91 5.21 -7.35 -17.61
CA ASP A 91 5.20 -8.79 -17.79
C ASP A 91 5.54 -9.53 -16.49
N GLN A 92 6.54 -9.03 -15.78
CA GLN A 92 6.91 -9.60 -14.48
C GLN A 92 5.79 -9.45 -13.45
N LEU A 93 5.16 -8.27 -13.35
CA LEU A 93 4.00 -8.05 -12.48
C LEU A 93 2.85 -9.00 -12.83
N ILE A 94 2.48 -9.11 -14.09
CA ILE A 94 1.39 -9.99 -14.57
C ILE A 94 1.68 -11.44 -14.18
N SER A 95 2.90 -11.90 -14.41
CA SER A 95 3.32 -13.26 -14.05
C SER A 95 3.21 -13.52 -12.55
N MET A 96 3.67 -12.58 -11.72
CA MET A 96 3.65 -12.73 -10.26
C MET A 96 2.22 -12.66 -9.70
N ILE A 97 1.42 -11.69 -10.15
CA ILE A 97 0.04 -11.47 -9.77
C ILE A 97 -0.81 -12.72 -10.07
N SER A 98 -0.64 -13.29 -11.26
CA SER A 98 -1.44 -14.44 -11.71
C SER A 98 -1.31 -15.68 -10.82
N ARG A 99 -0.24 -15.78 -10.03
CA ARG A 99 0.00 -16.92 -9.11
C ARG A 99 -0.74 -16.79 -7.76
N SER A 100 -1.20 -15.61 -7.40
CA SER A 100 -1.76 -15.29 -6.08
C SER A 100 -3.14 -14.63 -6.11
N LEU A 101 -3.84 -14.74 -7.24
CA LEU A 101 -5.18 -14.19 -7.39
C LEU A 101 -6.18 -14.91 -6.48
N ARG A 102 -6.95 -14.15 -5.74
CA ARG A 102 -8.09 -14.58 -4.92
C ARG A 102 -9.33 -13.74 -5.26
N PRO A 103 -10.55 -14.19 -4.98
CA PRO A 103 -11.73 -13.34 -5.09
C PRO A 103 -11.51 -12.02 -4.31
N SER A 104 -11.87 -10.91 -4.93
CA SER A 104 -11.77 -9.61 -4.26
C SER A 104 -12.76 -9.52 -3.11
N THR A 105 -12.36 -8.85 -2.03
CA THR A 105 -13.24 -8.50 -0.92
C THR A 105 -13.52 -6.99 -0.97
N VAL A 106 -14.60 -6.55 -0.33
CA VAL A 106 -14.88 -5.16 -0.02
C VAL A 106 -14.70 -4.95 1.48
N ALA A 107 -14.31 -3.75 1.89
CA ALA A 107 -14.21 -3.41 3.30
C ALA A 107 -15.58 -3.62 3.96
N ASP A 108 -15.58 -4.26 5.12
CA ASP A 108 -16.73 -4.87 5.74
C ASP A 108 -17.84 -3.86 6.06
N GLN A 109 -19.02 -4.12 5.53
CA GLN A 109 -20.27 -3.57 6.02
C GLN A 109 -21.10 -4.61 6.79
N GLY A 110 -20.45 -5.68 7.28
CA GLY A 110 -21.07 -6.66 8.16
C GLY A 110 -21.91 -7.75 7.46
N ASP A 111 -22.01 -7.74 6.14
CA ASP A 111 -22.80 -8.73 5.40
C ASP A 111 -21.99 -9.40 4.28
N THR A 112 -21.49 -10.59 4.56
CA THR A 112 -20.66 -11.38 3.62
C THR A 112 -21.41 -11.82 2.35
N CYS A 113 -22.73 -11.79 2.35
CA CYS A 113 -23.54 -12.17 1.18
C CYS A 113 -23.53 -11.11 0.07
N LEU A 114 -23.25 -9.85 0.38
CA LEU A 114 -23.27 -8.75 -0.60
C LEU A 114 -21.95 -8.63 -1.37
N VAL A 115 -20.87 -9.26 -0.93
CA VAL A 115 -19.53 -9.14 -1.50
C VAL A 115 -19.53 -9.53 -2.98
N ASN A 116 -20.11 -10.66 -3.33
CA ASN A 116 -20.12 -11.18 -4.70
C ASN A 116 -20.98 -10.37 -5.69
N SER A 117 -21.92 -9.56 -5.21
CA SER A 117 -22.76 -8.69 -6.04
C SER A 117 -22.24 -7.25 -6.16
N TYR A 118 -21.24 -6.89 -5.37
CA TYR A 118 -20.70 -5.53 -5.36
C TYR A 118 -19.37 -5.44 -6.13
N ARG A 119 -18.55 -6.49 -6.06
CA ARG A 119 -17.26 -6.59 -6.73
C ARG A 119 -16.99 -8.03 -7.16
N THR A 120 -16.74 -8.24 -8.45
CA THR A 120 -16.59 -9.57 -9.04
C THR A 120 -15.15 -9.88 -9.47
N SER A 121 -14.24 -8.93 -9.36
CA SER A 121 -12.82 -9.07 -9.73
C SER A 121 -12.04 -10.03 -8.83
N LYS A 122 -10.80 -10.26 -9.21
CA LYS A 122 -9.80 -10.96 -8.39
C LYS A 122 -8.71 -9.99 -7.94
N THR A 123 -8.21 -10.19 -6.73
CA THR A 123 -7.15 -9.39 -6.10
C THR A 123 -5.92 -10.22 -5.81
N SER A 124 -4.75 -9.64 -5.98
CA SER A 124 -3.48 -10.12 -5.46
C SER A 124 -2.83 -9.03 -4.62
N ASP A 125 -2.45 -9.34 -3.39
CA ASP A 125 -1.76 -8.41 -2.51
C ASP A 125 -0.25 -8.46 -2.81
N LEU A 126 0.32 -7.29 -3.14
CA LEU A 126 1.72 -7.16 -3.54
C LEU A 126 2.56 -6.81 -2.32
N ASN A 127 2.86 -7.83 -1.52
CA ASN A 127 3.59 -7.66 -0.28
C ASN A 127 5.07 -7.38 -0.55
N TYR A 128 5.48 -6.13 -0.43
CA TYR A 128 6.86 -5.68 -0.63
C TYR A 128 7.85 -6.19 0.44
N PHE A 129 7.40 -6.81 1.52
CA PHE A 129 8.29 -7.48 2.47
C PHE A 129 8.68 -8.89 2.03
N THR A 130 7.91 -9.49 1.13
CA THR A 130 8.19 -10.84 0.63
C THR A 130 8.95 -10.87 -0.68
N ASP A 131 8.90 -9.77 -1.45
CA ASP A 131 9.56 -9.71 -2.76
C ASP A 131 10.18 -8.33 -3.01
N PRO A 132 11.51 -8.28 -3.27
CA PRO A 132 12.22 -7.04 -3.58
C PRO A 132 11.70 -6.31 -4.83
N PHE A 133 11.10 -7.03 -5.78
CA PHE A 133 10.54 -6.43 -6.98
C PHE A 133 9.34 -5.54 -6.63
N TYR A 134 8.42 -6.01 -5.79
CA TYR A 134 7.31 -5.17 -5.31
C TYR A 134 7.81 -3.93 -4.57
N LEU A 135 8.84 -4.08 -3.75
CA LEU A 135 9.46 -2.94 -3.09
C LEU A 135 10.03 -1.90 -4.07
N ASN A 136 10.60 -2.35 -5.20
CA ASN A 136 11.11 -1.44 -6.22
C ASN A 136 9.99 -0.69 -6.95
N ILE A 137 8.88 -1.37 -7.27
CA ILE A 137 7.70 -0.74 -7.86
C ILE A 137 7.10 0.30 -6.89
N ASP A 138 6.93 -0.06 -5.63
CA ASP A 138 6.44 0.84 -4.59
C ASP A 138 7.30 2.11 -4.44
N LYS A 139 8.63 1.96 -4.44
CA LYS A 139 9.56 3.10 -4.44
C LYS A 139 9.43 3.96 -5.70
N LYS A 140 9.23 3.34 -6.86
CA LYS A 140 9.05 4.04 -8.13
C LYS A 140 7.79 4.91 -8.09
N ILE A 141 6.69 4.37 -7.55
CA ILE A 141 5.44 5.10 -7.35
C ILE A 141 5.63 6.25 -6.35
N ALA A 142 6.19 5.96 -5.19
CA ALA A 142 6.44 6.96 -4.15
C ALA A 142 7.32 8.13 -4.65
N ASN A 143 8.40 7.81 -5.38
CA ASN A 143 9.26 8.82 -6.00
C ASN A 143 8.55 9.64 -7.07
N PHE A 144 7.68 9.00 -7.86
CA PHE A 144 6.88 9.71 -8.86
C PHE A 144 5.89 10.66 -8.19
N MET A 145 5.20 10.19 -7.17
CA MET A 145 4.24 10.98 -6.39
C MET A 145 4.89 12.01 -5.46
N ASN A 146 6.23 11.98 -5.34
CA ASN A 146 6.98 12.77 -4.37
C ASN A 146 6.43 12.60 -2.94
N LEU A 147 6.08 11.36 -2.61
CA LEU A 147 5.58 10.95 -1.30
C LEU A 147 6.59 10.04 -0.61
N GLU A 148 6.59 10.08 0.71
CA GLU A 148 7.30 9.04 1.45
C GLU A 148 6.54 7.71 1.33
N PRO A 149 7.26 6.57 1.18
CA PRO A 149 6.61 5.27 0.95
C PRO A 149 5.57 4.86 2.00
N PHE A 150 5.70 5.36 3.22
CA PHE A 150 4.78 5.04 4.31
C PHE A 150 3.39 5.69 4.21
N PHE A 151 3.20 6.67 3.34
CA PHE A 151 1.87 7.23 3.05
C PHE A 151 1.05 6.33 2.12
N GLY A 152 1.67 5.33 1.52
CA GLY A 152 0.99 4.38 0.67
C GLY A 152 0.51 3.17 1.45
N GLU A 153 -0.71 2.73 1.18
CA GLU A 153 -1.17 1.41 1.57
C GLU A 153 -0.37 0.32 0.85
N THR A 154 -0.53 -0.92 1.29
CA THR A 154 0.01 -2.07 0.55
C THR A 154 -0.60 -2.11 -0.84
N MET A 155 0.26 -2.16 -1.87
CA MET A 155 -0.22 -2.24 -3.25
C MET A 155 -1.08 -3.48 -3.44
N GLN A 156 -2.18 -3.31 -4.15
CA GLN A 156 -3.03 -4.39 -4.61
C GLN A 156 -3.12 -4.38 -6.13
N ALA A 157 -2.97 -5.54 -6.72
CA ALA A 157 -3.29 -5.76 -8.12
C ALA A 157 -4.69 -6.35 -8.25
N GLN A 158 -5.39 -5.97 -9.32
CA GLN A 158 -6.73 -6.45 -9.57
C GLN A 158 -6.85 -6.91 -11.02
N LYS A 159 -7.50 -8.06 -11.19
CA LYS A 159 -7.81 -8.62 -12.50
C LYS A 159 -9.32 -8.64 -12.69
N TYR A 160 -9.76 -8.11 -13.82
CA TYR A 160 -11.14 -8.14 -14.28
C TYR A 160 -11.22 -8.96 -15.58
N GLU A 161 -12.07 -9.95 -15.61
CA GLU A 161 -12.46 -10.60 -16.85
C GLU A 161 -13.57 -9.80 -17.54
N VAL A 162 -13.86 -10.11 -18.80
CA VAL A 162 -14.93 -9.44 -19.52
C VAL A 162 -16.27 -9.64 -18.81
N GLY A 163 -16.95 -8.54 -18.49
CA GLY A 163 -18.21 -8.54 -17.72
C GLY A 163 -18.05 -8.46 -16.21
N GLU A 164 -16.84 -8.52 -15.67
CA GLU A 164 -16.59 -8.27 -14.26
C GLU A 164 -16.58 -6.78 -13.95
N TYR A 165 -16.92 -6.42 -12.74
CA TYR A 165 -17.08 -5.02 -12.33
C TYR A 165 -16.77 -4.80 -10.84
N TYR A 166 -16.60 -3.54 -10.51
CA TYR A 166 -16.68 -2.98 -9.17
C TYR A 166 -17.68 -1.82 -9.22
N LYS A 167 -18.73 -1.88 -8.41
CA LYS A 167 -19.76 -0.83 -8.37
C LYS A 167 -19.19 0.49 -7.90
N GLU A 168 -19.90 1.57 -8.16
CA GLU A 168 -19.56 2.90 -7.65
C GLU A 168 -19.39 2.88 -6.13
N HIS A 169 -18.33 3.49 -5.65
CA HIS A 169 -17.93 3.51 -4.25
C HIS A 169 -17.10 4.76 -3.94
N TYR A 170 -16.91 5.00 -2.67
CA TYR A 170 -16.02 6.02 -2.15
C TYR A 170 -14.79 5.36 -1.52
N ASP A 171 -13.61 5.85 -1.86
CA ASP A 171 -12.35 5.44 -1.26
C ASP A 171 -12.02 6.34 -0.06
N PHE A 172 -12.80 6.29 0.99
CA PHE A 172 -12.51 6.97 2.25
C PHE A 172 -12.79 6.05 3.44
N PHE A 173 -12.02 6.23 4.50
CA PHE A 173 -12.28 5.52 5.75
C PHE A 173 -13.49 6.15 6.45
N SER A 174 -14.58 5.40 6.55
CA SER A 174 -15.73 5.84 7.29
C SER A 174 -15.40 6.01 8.78
N PRO A 175 -15.80 7.11 9.43
CA PRO A 175 -15.62 7.30 10.88
C PRO A 175 -16.25 6.20 11.74
N PHE A 176 -17.16 5.43 11.18
CA PHE A 176 -17.85 4.32 11.86
C PHE A 176 -17.09 3.00 11.73
N ASN A 177 -16.13 2.90 10.82
CA ASN A 177 -15.34 1.68 10.61
C ASN A 177 -14.16 1.61 11.58
N HIS A 178 -13.75 0.37 11.88
CA HIS A 178 -12.60 0.12 12.75
C HIS A 178 -11.30 0.70 12.18
N GLU A 179 -11.14 0.65 10.86
CA GLU A 179 -9.97 1.18 10.14
C GLU A 179 -9.76 2.66 10.41
N PHE A 180 -10.82 3.48 10.44
CA PHE A 180 -10.72 4.91 10.75
C PHE A 180 -10.12 5.21 12.13
N LYS A 181 -10.28 4.29 13.09
CA LYS A 181 -9.73 4.43 14.44
C LYS A 181 -8.27 4.00 14.53
N THR A 182 -7.79 3.29 13.51
CA THR A 182 -6.45 2.72 13.47
C THR A 182 -5.45 3.66 12.76
N TYR A 183 -5.96 4.48 11.83
CA TYR A 183 -5.22 5.49 11.07
C TYR A 183 -5.60 6.90 11.54
#